data_6e5840c27ada3102c412a0a10e0d0917
#
_entry.id   6e5840c27ada3102c412a0a10e0d0917
#
_cell.length_a   1.000
_cell.length_b   1.000
_cell.length_c   1.000
_cell.angle_alpha   90.00
_cell.angle_beta   90.00
_cell.angle_gamma   90.00
#
_symmetry.space_group_name_H-M   'P 1'
#
loop_
_entity.id
_entity.type
_entity.pdbx_description
1 polymer ?
#
loop_
_entity_poly.entity_id
_entity_poly.type
_entity_poly.pdbx_seq_one_letter_code
_entity_poly.pdbx_strand_id
1 'polypeptide(L)'
;THTYRRVTYSIEHCEADWSTTESLFASDFIEGFSADNTIDDIEESINTNVLYTHYRLTIPNEKCRLKLSGNYRLTVTDDNNGEKILSACFMVVEPVVNIGMEVSTNTDIDTNQSHQQVGLSVGYNGLRVTDPSSQIKTVVLQNGRWDNAKINVKPQYTTASGLQWTHNRNLIFDAGNEYHKFETLATSHATLGVDNISWDGSNFHAYLFADEPRPNYLYDEDANGAFYIRNSDNIENDRASEYMYVHFTLNSGAPVPGDVYINGAWTYDRFLPEYKMQYNEIKKCYEASILLKLGYYSYQYVMLNNDGTTAIMPTEGSFFQTENKYQTLIYYRGQGDRTDRLVGFKEVQIR
;
A
#
# COMPACT_ATOMS: atom_id res chain seq x y z
N THR A 1 -25.59 4.71 4.72
CA THR A 1 -27.01 4.33 4.61
C THR A 1 -27.14 2.82 4.71
N HIS A 2 -28.14 2.32 5.39
CA HIS A 2 -28.55 0.91 5.36
C HIS A 2 -29.31 0.57 4.07
N THR A 3 -28.85 1.07 2.95
CA THR A 3 -29.47 0.81 1.66
C THR A 3 -28.79 -0.38 1.01
N TYR A 4 -29.52 -1.48 0.85
CA TYR A 4 -29.06 -2.62 0.08
C TYR A 4 -28.78 -2.17 -1.36
N ARG A 5 -27.57 -2.42 -1.81
CA ARG A 5 -27.18 -2.30 -3.22
C ARG A 5 -26.74 -3.68 -3.69
N ARG A 6 -27.30 -4.13 -4.78
CA ARG A 6 -26.75 -5.31 -5.44
C ARG A 6 -25.46 -4.91 -6.12
N VAL A 7 -24.38 -5.52 -5.68
CA VAL A 7 -23.05 -5.28 -6.26
C VAL A 7 -22.49 -6.56 -6.86
N THR A 8 -21.82 -6.39 -7.97
CA THR A 8 -21.15 -7.47 -8.68
C THR A 8 -19.63 -7.20 -8.72
N TYR A 9 -18.85 -8.25 -8.92
CA TYR A 9 -17.42 -8.11 -9.12
C TYR A 9 -16.96 -8.79 -10.39
N SER A 10 -15.90 -8.25 -10.97
CA SER A 10 -15.14 -8.83 -12.07
C SER A 10 -13.66 -8.91 -11.69
N ILE A 11 -12.95 -9.89 -12.27
CA ILE A 11 -11.52 -10.10 -12.07
C ILE A 11 -10.85 -10.14 -13.43
N GLU A 12 -9.79 -9.36 -13.58
CA GLU A 12 -8.91 -9.33 -14.75
C GLU A 12 -7.51 -9.75 -14.35
N HIS A 13 -6.84 -10.50 -15.23
CA HIS A 13 -5.41 -10.73 -15.11
C HIS A 13 -4.65 -9.53 -15.68
N CYS A 14 -3.56 -9.13 -15.00
CA CYS A 14 -2.73 -8.00 -15.42
C CYS A 14 -1.27 -8.43 -15.59
N GLU A 15 -0.58 -7.71 -16.46
CA GLU A 15 0.87 -7.81 -16.66
C GLU A 15 1.63 -7.25 -15.44
N ALA A 16 2.96 -7.37 -15.44
CA ALA A 16 3.81 -6.86 -14.36
C ALA A 16 3.68 -5.34 -14.14
N ASP A 17 3.28 -4.58 -15.15
CA ASP A 17 3.04 -3.14 -15.11
C ASP A 17 1.58 -2.75 -14.80
N TRP A 18 0.75 -3.72 -14.40
CA TRP A 18 -0.68 -3.56 -14.10
C TRP A 18 -1.57 -3.25 -15.32
N SER A 19 -1.05 -3.27 -16.55
CA SER A 19 -1.90 -3.26 -17.74
C SER A 19 -2.71 -4.57 -17.85
N THR A 20 -3.95 -4.49 -18.31
CA THR A 20 -4.79 -5.70 -18.50
C THR A 20 -4.16 -6.62 -19.55
N THR A 21 -4.09 -7.92 -19.27
CA THR A 21 -3.54 -8.93 -20.20
C THR A 21 -4.55 -9.23 -21.30
N GLU A 22 -4.43 -8.58 -22.45
CA GLU A 22 -5.36 -8.75 -23.58
C GLU A 22 -5.23 -10.09 -24.31
N SER A 23 -4.10 -10.78 -24.15
CA SER A 23 -3.79 -12.05 -24.82
C SER A 23 -4.41 -13.28 -24.16
N LEU A 24 -5.04 -13.15 -23.00
CA LEU A 24 -5.68 -14.23 -22.26
C LEU A 24 -7.20 -14.19 -22.39
N PHE A 25 -7.80 -15.37 -22.52
CA PHE A 25 -9.22 -15.54 -22.27
C PHE A 25 -9.47 -15.75 -20.77
N ALA A 26 -10.67 -15.44 -20.28
CA ALA A 26 -11.02 -15.64 -18.88
C ALA A 26 -10.78 -17.08 -18.40
N SER A 27 -11.07 -18.08 -19.22
CA SER A 27 -10.83 -19.51 -18.95
C SER A 27 -9.36 -19.90 -18.80
N ASP A 28 -8.43 -19.06 -19.24
CA ASP A 28 -6.99 -19.31 -19.08
C ASP A 28 -6.53 -19.07 -17.64
N PHE A 29 -7.08 -18.04 -16.97
CA PHE A 29 -6.64 -17.61 -15.64
C PHE A 29 -7.67 -17.82 -14.51
N ILE A 30 -8.95 -18.12 -14.86
CA ILE A 30 -10.00 -18.40 -13.89
C ILE A 30 -10.70 -19.72 -14.23
N GLU A 31 -10.98 -20.52 -13.21
CA GLU A 31 -11.99 -21.56 -13.21
C GLU A 31 -13.27 -21.00 -12.60
N GLY A 32 -14.37 -20.99 -13.36
CA GLY A 32 -15.64 -20.35 -12.99
C GLY A 32 -15.90 -19.09 -13.80
N PHE A 33 -16.39 -18.05 -13.16
CA PHE A 33 -16.78 -16.79 -13.81
C PHE A 33 -15.84 -15.66 -13.46
N SER A 34 -15.39 -14.91 -14.46
CA SER A 34 -14.52 -13.74 -14.29
C SER A 34 -15.30 -12.44 -14.09
N ALA A 35 -16.57 -12.40 -14.42
CA ALA A 35 -17.40 -11.20 -14.35
C ALA A 35 -18.82 -11.52 -13.85
N ASP A 36 -19.54 -10.48 -13.47
CA ASP A 36 -20.94 -10.50 -13.06
C ASP A 36 -21.25 -11.40 -11.84
N ASN A 37 -20.23 -11.69 -11.05
CA ASN A 37 -20.38 -12.44 -9.80
C ASN A 37 -20.95 -11.53 -8.72
N THR A 38 -22.06 -11.89 -8.10
CA THR A 38 -22.65 -11.15 -6.98
C THR A 38 -21.84 -11.31 -5.70
N ILE A 39 -21.75 -10.23 -4.92
CA ILE A 39 -21.26 -10.28 -3.53
C ILE A 39 -22.49 -10.49 -2.64
N ASP A 40 -22.56 -11.65 -1.99
CA ASP A 40 -23.75 -12.09 -1.23
C ASP A 40 -23.54 -11.98 0.29
N ASP A 41 -22.30 -11.79 0.77
CA ASP A 41 -21.99 -11.58 2.19
C ASP A 41 -22.13 -10.08 2.52
N ILE A 42 -23.27 -9.72 3.10
CA ILE A 42 -23.70 -8.34 3.28
C ILE A 42 -24.26 -8.18 4.69
N GLU A 43 -23.73 -7.21 5.43
CA GLU A 43 -24.15 -6.90 6.79
C GLU A 43 -24.38 -5.40 6.95
N GLU A 44 -25.43 -5.00 7.66
CA GLU A 44 -25.66 -3.60 8.04
C GLU A 44 -24.89 -3.25 9.30
N SER A 45 -24.46 -1.99 9.42
CA SER A 45 -23.85 -1.48 10.64
C SER A 45 -24.81 -1.50 11.81
N ILE A 46 -24.29 -1.73 13.01
CA ILE A 46 -25.05 -1.77 14.25
C ILE A 46 -24.48 -0.78 15.26
N ASN A 47 -25.38 -0.09 15.97
CA ASN A 47 -25.02 0.86 17.03
C ASN A 47 -24.06 1.97 16.59
N THR A 48 -24.10 2.36 15.30
CA THR A 48 -23.29 3.42 14.73
C THR A 48 -24.15 4.63 14.38
N ASN A 49 -23.61 5.83 14.52
CA ASN A 49 -24.22 7.07 14.07
C ASN A 49 -24.17 7.19 12.54
N VAL A 50 -23.00 6.88 11.95
CA VAL A 50 -22.86 6.79 10.51
C VAL A 50 -23.35 5.42 10.07
N LEU A 51 -24.51 5.38 9.40
CA LEU A 51 -25.08 4.14 8.87
C LEU A 51 -24.35 3.70 7.60
N TYR A 52 -23.84 2.49 7.57
CA TYR A 52 -23.18 1.88 6.41
C TYR A 52 -23.57 0.41 6.23
N THR A 53 -23.32 -0.09 5.04
CA THR A 53 -23.46 -1.51 4.70
C THR A 53 -22.09 -2.09 4.44
N HIS A 54 -21.72 -3.15 5.13
CA HIS A 54 -20.49 -3.89 4.97
C HIS A 54 -20.67 -5.01 3.95
N TYR A 55 -19.79 -5.06 2.96
CA TYR A 55 -19.74 -6.13 1.96
C TYR A 55 -18.43 -6.89 2.13
N ARG A 56 -18.50 -8.22 2.19
CA ARG A 56 -17.31 -9.07 2.28
C ARG A 56 -17.20 -9.94 1.04
N LEU A 57 -16.00 -9.95 0.47
CA LEU A 57 -15.64 -10.82 -0.65
C LEU A 57 -14.34 -11.53 -0.36
N THR A 58 -14.35 -12.86 -0.47
CA THR A 58 -13.14 -13.69 -0.36
C THR A 58 -12.80 -14.27 -1.73
N ILE A 59 -11.54 -14.17 -2.15
CA ILE A 59 -11.01 -14.79 -3.36
C ILE A 59 -9.81 -15.66 -2.95
N PRO A 60 -9.73 -16.93 -3.43
CA PRO A 60 -10.70 -17.65 -4.27
C PRO A 60 -11.97 -18.03 -3.53
N ASN A 61 -13.06 -18.32 -4.28
CA ASN A 61 -14.32 -18.82 -3.78
C ASN A 61 -14.92 -19.86 -4.76
N GLU A 62 -16.13 -20.35 -4.47
CA GLU A 62 -16.79 -21.35 -5.30
C GLU A 62 -17.10 -20.89 -6.74
N LYS A 63 -17.33 -19.57 -6.90
CA LYS A 63 -17.64 -18.95 -8.21
C LYS A 63 -16.39 -18.60 -9.01
N CYS A 64 -15.23 -18.46 -8.35
CA CYS A 64 -14.00 -17.96 -8.95
C CYS A 64 -12.76 -18.57 -8.30
N ARG A 65 -12.02 -19.40 -9.04
CA ARG A 65 -10.74 -19.97 -8.63
C ARG A 65 -9.65 -19.52 -9.58
N LEU A 66 -8.52 -19.05 -9.05
CA LEU A 66 -7.41 -18.56 -9.84
C LEU A 66 -6.51 -19.71 -10.31
N LYS A 67 -6.11 -19.69 -11.58
CA LYS A 67 -5.33 -20.74 -12.25
C LYS A 67 -3.90 -20.33 -12.58
N LEU A 68 -3.64 -19.04 -12.70
CA LEU A 68 -2.31 -18.50 -13.04
C LEU A 68 -1.77 -17.65 -11.91
N SER A 69 -0.45 -17.59 -11.82
CA SER A 69 0.26 -16.57 -11.04
C SER A 69 0.32 -15.24 -11.81
N GLY A 70 0.50 -14.14 -11.12
CA GLY A 70 0.57 -12.79 -11.71
C GLY A 70 -0.20 -11.75 -10.92
N ASN A 71 -0.42 -10.63 -11.56
CA ASN A 71 -1.22 -9.53 -11.02
C ASN A 71 -2.68 -9.68 -11.39
N TYR A 72 -3.55 -9.27 -10.48
CA TYR A 72 -4.99 -9.29 -10.67
C TYR A 72 -5.63 -7.98 -10.25
N ARG A 73 -6.60 -7.52 -11.04
CA ARG A 73 -7.45 -6.39 -10.71
C ARG A 73 -8.87 -6.88 -10.48
N LEU A 74 -9.37 -6.63 -9.29
CA LEU A 74 -10.77 -6.77 -8.92
C LEU A 74 -11.48 -5.44 -9.16
N THR A 75 -12.62 -5.46 -9.84
CA THR A 75 -13.52 -4.30 -9.97
C THR A 75 -14.86 -4.65 -9.40
N VAL A 76 -15.38 -3.82 -8.50
CA VAL A 76 -16.72 -3.93 -7.93
C VAL A 76 -17.60 -2.86 -8.56
N THR A 77 -18.78 -3.27 -9.01
CA THR A 77 -19.71 -2.45 -9.78
C THR A 77 -21.11 -2.52 -9.16
N ASP A 78 -21.82 -1.39 -9.11
CA ASP A 78 -23.24 -1.36 -8.78
C ASP A 78 -24.04 -1.95 -9.95
N ASP A 79 -24.75 -3.05 -9.71
CA ASP A 79 -25.50 -3.79 -10.73
C ASP A 79 -26.68 -2.98 -11.30
N ASN A 80 -27.17 -1.97 -10.58
CA ASN A 80 -28.34 -1.18 -11.02
C ASN A 80 -27.99 -0.12 -12.08
N ASN A 81 -26.81 0.49 -12.00
CA ASN A 81 -26.43 1.62 -12.85
C ASN A 81 -25.11 1.41 -13.60
N GLY A 82 -24.38 0.30 -13.34
CA GLY A 82 -23.09 0.02 -13.94
C GLY A 82 -21.94 0.87 -13.39
N GLU A 83 -22.14 1.62 -12.31
CA GLU A 83 -21.14 2.48 -11.72
C GLU A 83 -20.03 1.65 -11.05
N LYS A 84 -18.78 1.93 -11.38
CA LYS A 84 -17.63 1.34 -10.71
C LYS A 84 -17.47 1.94 -9.31
N ILE A 85 -17.69 1.11 -8.29
CA ILE A 85 -17.61 1.51 -6.88
C ILE A 85 -16.17 1.44 -6.38
N LEU A 86 -15.46 0.33 -6.68
CA LEU A 86 -14.16 0.00 -6.11
C LEU A 86 -13.31 -0.72 -7.14
N SER A 87 -12.01 -0.48 -7.10
CA SER A 87 -11.00 -1.32 -7.75
C SER A 87 -9.93 -1.67 -6.73
N ALA A 88 -9.64 -2.96 -6.60
CA ALA A 88 -8.57 -3.47 -5.75
C ALA A 88 -7.60 -4.31 -6.58
N CYS A 89 -6.32 -4.26 -6.21
CA CYS A 89 -5.26 -5.01 -6.86
C CYS A 89 -4.68 -6.03 -5.89
N PHE A 90 -4.39 -7.22 -6.38
CA PHE A 90 -3.72 -8.26 -5.60
C PHE A 90 -2.83 -9.12 -6.50
N MET A 91 -1.98 -9.92 -5.90
CA MET A 91 -1.00 -10.73 -6.61
C MET A 91 -1.07 -12.19 -6.17
N VAL A 92 -0.84 -13.09 -7.11
CA VAL A 92 -0.73 -14.54 -6.88
C VAL A 92 0.66 -14.98 -7.26
N VAL A 93 1.42 -15.50 -6.30
CA VAL A 93 2.80 -15.94 -6.53
C VAL A 93 2.87 -17.46 -6.72
N GLU A 94 3.68 -17.87 -7.68
CA GLU A 94 4.14 -19.23 -7.91
C GLU A 94 5.66 -19.29 -7.63
N PRO A 95 6.11 -19.77 -6.45
CA PRO A 95 7.49 -19.62 -6.01
C PRO A 95 8.43 -20.60 -6.74
N VAL A 96 8.85 -20.25 -7.95
CA VAL A 96 9.74 -21.07 -8.81
C VAL A 96 11.19 -20.65 -8.67
N VAL A 97 11.50 -19.34 -8.66
CA VAL A 97 12.85 -18.81 -8.61
C VAL A 97 13.40 -18.76 -7.19
N ASN A 98 14.74 -18.83 -7.05
CA ASN A 98 15.41 -18.57 -5.80
C ASN A 98 15.79 -17.09 -5.70
N ILE A 99 15.42 -16.43 -4.60
CA ILE A 99 15.73 -15.02 -4.37
C ILE A 99 16.60 -14.87 -3.14
N GLY A 100 17.83 -14.37 -3.32
CA GLY A 100 18.66 -13.83 -2.25
C GLY A 100 18.43 -12.32 -2.17
N MET A 101 18.17 -11.79 -0.98
CA MET A 101 17.94 -10.38 -0.75
C MET A 101 18.57 -9.96 0.57
N GLU A 102 19.30 -8.86 0.54
CA GLU A 102 19.90 -8.24 1.72
C GLU A 102 19.70 -6.73 1.67
N VAL A 103 19.72 -6.09 2.82
CA VAL A 103 19.61 -4.63 2.93
C VAL A 103 20.76 -4.11 3.77
N SER A 104 21.44 -3.09 3.28
CA SER A 104 22.60 -2.47 3.91
C SER A 104 22.37 -0.98 4.14
N THR A 105 22.83 -0.49 5.28
CA THR A 105 22.92 0.94 5.61
C THR A 105 24.26 1.56 5.18
N ASN A 106 25.23 0.71 4.81
CA ASN A 106 26.47 1.14 4.14
C ASN A 106 26.19 1.14 2.64
N THR A 107 25.70 2.26 2.14
CA THR A 107 25.27 2.42 0.75
C THR A 107 26.39 2.96 -0.14
N ASP A 108 26.21 2.89 -1.46
CA ASP A 108 27.18 3.44 -2.44
C ASP A 108 27.15 4.98 -2.53
N ILE A 109 26.33 5.66 -1.75
CA ILE A 109 26.25 7.13 -1.71
C ILE A 109 26.54 7.70 -0.32
N ASP A 110 26.21 6.98 0.72
CA ASP A 110 26.53 7.34 2.11
C ASP A 110 26.73 6.09 2.98
N THR A 111 27.30 6.29 4.16
CA THR A 111 27.50 5.22 5.13
C THR A 111 26.80 5.59 6.42
N ASN A 112 25.76 4.82 6.77
CA ASN A 112 24.97 5.00 8.00
C ASN A 112 24.47 6.44 8.18
N GLN A 113 23.83 7.01 7.16
CA GLN A 113 23.25 8.36 7.21
C GLN A 113 21.73 8.33 6.93
N SER A 114 21.36 8.45 5.65
CA SER A 114 19.97 8.69 5.29
C SER A 114 19.38 7.68 4.31
N HIS A 115 20.15 6.68 3.89
CA HIS A 115 19.72 5.73 2.88
C HIS A 115 19.89 4.29 3.30
N GLN A 116 19.15 3.42 2.63
CA GLN A 116 19.26 1.98 2.70
C GLN A 116 19.36 1.41 1.27
N GLN A 117 20.22 0.43 1.06
CA GLN A 117 20.49 -0.16 -0.24
C GLN A 117 20.15 -1.64 -0.27
N VAL A 118 19.39 -2.04 -1.29
CA VAL A 118 19.02 -3.44 -1.51
C VAL A 118 20.06 -4.12 -2.41
N GLY A 119 20.62 -5.22 -1.92
CA GLY A 119 21.33 -6.22 -2.70
C GLY A 119 20.38 -7.36 -3.07
N LEU A 120 20.42 -7.79 -4.33
CA LEU A 120 19.49 -8.79 -4.86
C LEU A 120 20.20 -9.81 -5.73
N SER A 121 19.82 -11.08 -5.60
CA SER A 121 20.17 -12.14 -6.52
C SER A 121 18.95 -12.99 -6.86
N VAL A 122 18.85 -13.41 -8.13
CA VAL A 122 17.76 -14.24 -8.62
C VAL A 122 18.35 -15.45 -9.35
N GLY A 123 18.13 -16.63 -8.81
CA GLY A 123 18.49 -17.89 -9.46
C GLY A 123 17.29 -18.47 -10.21
N TYR A 124 17.47 -18.87 -11.48
CA TYR A 124 16.38 -19.29 -12.35
C TYR A 124 15.73 -20.63 -11.96
N ASN A 125 16.43 -21.47 -11.20
CA ASN A 125 15.93 -22.72 -10.63
C ASN A 125 15.15 -23.61 -11.64
N GLY A 126 15.71 -23.77 -12.84
CA GLY A 126 15.12 -24.60 -13.91
C GLY A 126 14.18 -23.86 -14.89
N LEU A 127 13.89 -22.59 -14.69
CA LEU A 127 13.26 -21.78 -15.73
C LEU A 127 14.19 -21.66 -16.94
N ARG A 128 13.61 -21.80 -18.12
CA ARG A 128 14.35 -21.64 -19.37
C ARG A 128 14.43 -20.15 -19.74
N VAL A 129 15.46 -19.49 -19.29
CA VAL A 129 15.73 -18.08 -19.58
C VAL A 129 16.78 -18.01 -20.68
N THR A 130 16.40 -17.51 -21.86
CA THR A 130 17.29 -17.34 -23.02
C THR A 130 17.69 -15.88 -23.22
N ASP A 131 16.82 -14.97 -22.86
CA ASP A 131 17.08 -13.52 -22.84
C ASP A 131 16.49 -12.91 -21.56
N PRO A 132 17.32 -12.78 -20.52
CA PRO A 132 16.85 -12.23 -19.24
C PRO A 132 16.29 -10.81 -19.33
N SER A 133 16.76 -10.01 -20.29
CA SER A 133 16.35 -8.60 -20.41
C SER A 133 14.90 -8.42 -20.84
N SER A 134 14.37 -9.40 -21.59
CA SER A 134 12.96 -9.39 -22.03
C SER A 134 12.07 -10.34 -21.22
N GLN A 135 12.65 -11.41 -20.66
CA GLN A 135 11.90 -12.48 -20.01
C GLN A 135 11.75 -12.33 -18.49
N ILE A 136 12.67 -11.59 -17.85
CA ILE A 136 12.62 -11.34 -16.38
C ILE A 136 12.33 -9.87 -16.13
N LYS A 137 11.28 -9.61 -15.34
CA LYS A 137 10.96 -8.28 -14.83
C LYS A 137 11.05 -8.29 -13.31
N THR A 138 11.54 -7.22 -12.75
CA THR A 138 11.76 -7.09 -11.30
C THR A 138 11.11 -5.84 -10.76
N VAL A 139 10.52 -5.95 -9.58
CA VAL A 139 10.01 -4.82 -8.82
C VAL A 139 10.56 -4.93 -7.40
N VAL A 140 11.14 -3.85 -6.89
CA VAL A 140 11.57 -3.75 -5.49
C VAL A 140 10.80 -2.63 -4.83
N LEU A 141 10.14 -2.94 -3.73
CA LEU A 141 9.28 -2.05 -2.96
C LEU A 141 9.89 -1.81 -1.57
N GLN A 142 9.65 -0.63 -1.02
CA GLN A 142 9.87 -0.31 0.38
C GLN A 142 8.50 -0.13 1.05
N ASN A 143 8.23 -0.88 2.12
CA ASN A 143 6.97 -0.86 2.88
C ASN A 143 5.71 -1.11 2.02
N GLY A 144 5.83 -1.88 0.93
CA GLY A 144 4.73 -2.18 0.01
C GLY A 144 4.33 -1.03 -0.93
N ARG A 145 5.04 0.08 -0.89
CA ARG A 145 4.72 1.30 -1.65
C ARG A 145 5.11 1.17 -3.12
N TRP A 146 4.16 1.51 -3.99
CA TRP A 146 4.36 1.51 -5.44
C TRP A 146 4.81 2.87 -5.99
N ASP A 147 4.58 3.94 -5.27
CA ASP A 147 4.96 5.30 -5.67
C ASP A 147 6.49 5.53 -5.71
N ASN A 148 7.26 4.79 -4.90
CA ASN A 148 8.72 4.82 -4.89
C ASN A 148 9.37 3.53 -5.40
N ALA A 149 8.60 2.64 -6.06
CA ALA A 149 9.06 1.35 -6.55
C ALA A 149 10.26 1.46 -7.49
N LYS A 150 11.20 0.53 -7.35
CA LYS A 150 12.33 0.36 -8.28
C LYS A 150 11.99 -0.75 -9.26
N ILE A 151 11.64 -0.37 -10.50
CA ILE A 151 11.11 -1.28 -11.52
C ILE A 151 12.17 -1.56 -12.58
N ASN A 152 12.39 -2.85 -12.90
CA ASN A 152 13.27 -3.33 -13.96
C ASN A 152 14.70 -2.73 -13.90
N VAL A 153 15.23 -2.59 -12.68
CA VAL A 153 16.60 -2.12 -12.49
C VAL A 153 17.56 -3.10 -13.15
N LYS A 154 18.47 -2.59 -14.00
CA LYS A 154 19.43 -3.41 -14.73
C LYS A 154 20.39 -4.11 -13.77
N PRO A 155 20.57 -5.45 -13.87
CA PRO A 155 21.53 -6.18 -13.04
C PRO A 155 22.98 -5.83 -13.41
N GLN A 156 23.90 -5.89 -12.43
CA GLN A 156 25.34 -5.80 -12.68
C GLN A 156 25.86 -7.06 -13.37
N TYR A 157 25.37 -8.22 -12.94
CA TYR A 157 25.84 -9.49 -13.48
C TYR A 157 24.68 -10.34 -14.00
N THR A 158 24.88 -10.87 -15.21
CA THR A 158 23.99 -11.84 -15.83
C THR A 158 24.78 -13.11 -16.10
N THR A 159 24.28 -14.22 -15.58
CA THR A 159 24.88 -15.55 -15.75
C THR A 159 23.89 -16.50 -16.42
N ALA A 160 24.36 -17.68 -16.82
CA ALA A 160 23.47 -18.70 -17.38
C ALA A 160 22.41 -19.21 -16.36
N SER A 161 22.65 -19.03 -15.06
CA SER A 161 21.78 -19.55 -13.99
C SER A 161 21.05 -18.46 -13.22
N GLY A 162 21.30 -17.16 -13.48
CA GLY A 162 20.65 -16.09 -12.71
C GLY A 162 21.16 -14.69 -12.97
N LEU A 163 20.61 -13.76 -12.18
CA LEU A 163 20.88 -12.32 -12.19
C LEU A 163 21.38 -11.87 -10.82
N GLN A 164 22.21 -10.82 -10.79
CA GLN A 164 22.71 -10.26 -9.54
C GLN A 164 22.81 -8.74 -9.60
N TRP A 165 22.33 -8.09 -8.54
CA TRP A 165 22.43 -6.66 -8.26
C TRP A 165 23.28 -6.46 -7.01
N THR A 166 24.54 -6.13 -7.20
CA THR A 166 25.49 -5.85 -6.13
C THR A 166 25.99 -4.44 -6.31
N HIS A 167 25.97 -3.64 -5.26
CA HIS A 167 26.36 -2.22 -5.35
C HIS A 167 25.61 -1.46 -6.46
N ASN A 168 24.29 -1.67 -6.54
CA ASN A 168 23.46 -1.01 -7.53
C ASN A 168 22.84 0.27 -6.96
N ARG A 169 23.34 1.42 -7.39
CA ARG A 169 22.83 2.73 -6.92
C ARG A 169 21.35 2.97 -7.22
N ASN A 170 20.79 2.28 -8.23
CA ASN A 170 19.35 2.38 -8.54
C ASN A 170 18.47 1.57 -7.58
N LEU A 171 19.07 0.78 -6.69
CA LEU A 171 18.39 0.08 -5.61
C LEU A 171 18.64 0.72 -4.23
N ILE A 172 19.01 2.01 -4.22
CA ILE A 172 19.09 2.82 -3.02
C ILE A 172 17.74 3.51 -2.82
N PHE A 173 17.27 3.48 -1.58
CA PHE A 173 16.06 4.15 -1.11
C PHE A 173 16.42 5.16 -0.02
N ASP A 174 15.69 6.26 0.03
CA ASP A 174 15.65 7.06 1.25
C ASP A 174 15.14 6.18 2.39
N ALA A 175 15.84 6.18 3.52
CA ALA A 175 15.42 5.36 4.66
C ALA A 175 14.12 5.86 5.29
N GLY A 176 13.85 7.17 5.18
CA GLY A 176 12.69 7.79 5.81
C GLY A 176 12.81 7.80 7.34
N ASN A 177 11.68 7.83 8.00
CA ASN A 177 11.57 7.76 9.45
C ASN A 177 10.48 6.76 9.82
N GLU A 178 10.40 6.38 11.10
CA GLU A 178 9.31 5.55 11.61
C GLU A 178 7.96 6.23 11.33
N TYR A 179 6.95 5.44 10.99
CA TYR A 179 5.63 5.98 10.72
C TYR A 179 5.00 6.55 11.99
N HIS A 180 4.24 7.62 11.84
CA HIS A 180 3.31 8.08 12.88
C HIS A 180 2.21 7.05 13.08
N LYS A 181 1.56 7.10 14.23
CA LYS A 181 0.45 6.19 14.55
C LYS A 181 -0.56 6.85 15.47
N PHE A 182 -1.80 6.44 15.30
CA PHE A 182 -2.86 6.76 16.26
C PHE A 182 -3.85 5.59 16.33
N GLU A 183 -4.68 5.64 17.35
CA GLU A 183 -5.75 4.69 17.53
C GLU A 183 -7.03 5.40 18.00
N THR A 184 -8.14 5.16 17.31
CA THR A 184 -9.46 5.57 17.73
C THR A 184 -10.27 4.32 18.04
N LEU A 185 -10.54 4.04 19.31
CA LEU A 185 -11.23 2.83 19.73
C LEU A 185 -12.67 3.07 20.17
N ALA A 186 -12.98 4.30 20.60
CA ALA A 186 -14.28 4.68 21.09
C ALA A 186 -14.59 6.13 20.73
N THR A 187 -15.86 6.47 20.75
CA THR A 187 -16.33 7.84 20.53
C THR A 187 -16.36 8.69 21.81
N SER A 188 -16.15 8.07 22.97
CA SER A 188 -16.32 8.67 24.28
C SER A 188 -15.02 9.13 24.97
N HIS A 189 -13.88 8.65 24.52
CA HIS A 189 -12.58 8.98 25.11
C HIS A 189 -11.44 8.86 24.11
N ALA A 190 -10.42 9.69 24.30
CA ALA A 190 -9.20 9.66 23.50
C ALA A 190 -8.34 8.44 23.85
N THR A 191 -7.64 7.91 22.84
CA THR A 191 -6.70 6.79 22.95
C THR A 191 -5.35 7.20 22.35
N LEU A 192 -4.52 6.23 21.97
CA LEU A 192 -3.16 6.49 21.46
C LEU A 192 -3.14 7.57 20.36
N GLY A 193 -2.33 8.61 20.53
CA GLY A 193 -2.13 9.67 19.52
C GLY A 193 -3.28 10.67 19.39
N VAL A 194 -4.40 10.47 20.11
CA VAL A 194 -5.57 11.35 20.09
C VAL A 194 -5.53 12.32 21.27
N ASP A 195 -5.59 13.61 21.00
CA ASP A 195 -5.66 14.67 22.00
C ASP A 195 -7.09 14.83 22.54
N ASN A 196 -8.08 14.90 21.65
CA ASN A 196 -9.46 15.15 22.03
C ASN A 196 -10.46 14.49 21.07
N ILE A 197 -11.64 14.17 21.62
CA ILE A 197 -12.81 13.74 20.86
C ILE A 197 -13.96 14.70 21.12
N SER A 198 -14.67 15.12 20.09
CA SER A 198 -15.85 15.98 20.19
C SER A 198 -16.99 15.49 19.31
N TRP A 199 -18.18 16.01 19.59
CA TRP A 199 -19.40 15.81 18.83
C TRP A 199 -19.95 17.16 18.37
N ASP A 200 -20.20 17.33 17.06
CA ASP A 200 -20.69 18.59 16.48
C ASP A 200 -22.21 18.66 16.33
N GLY A 201 -22.91 17.63 16.79
CA GLY A 201 -24.36 17.46 16.61
C GLY A 201 -24.74 16.50 15.48
N SER A 202 -23.78 16.11 14.65
CA SER A 202 -23.96 15.23 13.49
C SER A 202 -22.89 14.15 13.38
N ASN A 203 -21.65 14.46 13.69
CA ASN A 203 -20.50 13.58 13.54
C ASN A 203 -19.57 13.63 14.75
N PHE A 204 -18.86 12.54 14.95
CA PHE A 204 -17.73 12.50 15.87
C PHE A 204 -16.46 13.03 15.19
N HIS A 205 -15.65 13.75 15.96
CA HIS A 205 -14.37 14.32 15.55
C HIS A 205 -13.28 13.87 16.51
N ALA A 206 -12.19 13.29 15.98
CA ALA A 206 -10.99 12.98 16.72
C ALA A 206 -9.87 13.95 16.29
N TYR A 207 -9.32 14.70 17.22
CA TYR A 207 -8.18 15.59 16.98
C TYR A 207 -6.92 14.87 17.44
N LEU A 208 -6.00 14.64 16.51
CA LEU A 208 -4.69 14.07 16.86
C LEU A 208 -3.81 15.13 17.52
N PHE A 209 -2.83 14.70 18.33
CA PHE A 209 -1.75 15.59 18.68
C PHE A 209 -1.08 16.10 17.41
N ALA A 210 -0.67 17.39 17.42
CA ALA A 210 0.04 17.94 16.28
C ALA A 210 1.40 17.25 16.12
N ASP A 211 1.71 16.83 14.91
CA ASP A 211 3.01 16.26 14.57
C ASP A 211 4.05 17.38 14.41
N GLU A 212 5.18 17.21 15.07
CA GLU A 212 6.30 18.16 15.08
C GLU A 212 7.41 17.68 14.13
N PRO A 213 8.25 18.59 13.62
CA PRO A 213 9.43 18.22 12.85
C PRO A 213 10.35 17.28 13.63
N ARG A 214 10.83 16.23 12.96
CA ARG A 214 11.67 15.17 13.54
C ARG A 214 13.13 15.28 13.01
N PRO A 215 13.95 16.20 13.52
CA PRO A 215 15.32 16.42 13.02
C PRO A 215 16.32 15.34 13.45
N ASN A 216 15.93 14.47 14.38
CA ASN A 216 16.74 13.37 14.88
C ASN A 216 15.94 12.09 14.91
N TYR A 217 16.62 10.96 14.71
CA TYR A 217 15.99 9.65 14.84
C TYR A 217 15.62 9.37 16.31
N LEU A 218 14.39 8.95 16.47
CA LEU A 218 13.89 8.37 17.72
C LEU A 218 13.10 7.13 17.33
N TYR A 219 13.54 5.98 17.84
CA TYR A 219 12.82 4.72 17.61
C TYR A 219 11.42 4.79 18.23
N ASP A 220 10.43 4.48 17.41
CA ASP A 220 9.04 4.32 17.85
C ASP A 220 8.41 3.17 17.03
N GLU A 221 8.18 2.02 17.68
CA GLU A 221 7.62 0.86 17.01
C GLU A 221 6.33 1.20 16.27
N ASP A 222 6.30 0.96 14.99
CA ASP A 222 5.16 1.23 14.11
C ASP A 222 4.74 -0.01 13.31
N ALA A 223 3.80 0.16 12.39
CA ALA A 223 3.30 -0.90 11.53
C ALA A 223 3.63 -0.68 10.04
N ASN A 224 4.61 0.18 9.72
CA ASN A 224 5.01 0.51 8.34
C ASN A 224 3.83 0.90 7.45
N GLY A 225 2.93 1.74 7.95
CA GLY A 225 1.76 2.23 7.26
C GLY A 225 0.53 1.31 7.31
N ALA A 226 0.59 0.15 7.95
CA ALA A 226 -0.56 -0.74 8.08
C ALA A 226 -1.65 -0.15 8.98
N PHE A 227 -2.87 -0.68 8.83
CA PHE A 227 -4.02 -0.29 9.64
C PHE A 227 -4.83 -1.52 10.06
N TYR A 228 -5.61 -1.37 11.11
CA TYR A 228 -6.49 -2.42 11.61
C TYR A 228 -7.78 -1.83 12.15
N ILE A 229 -8.92 -2.22 11.55
CA ILE A 229 -10.26 -1.78 11.98
C ILE A 229 -10.65 -2.52 13.25
N ARG A 230 -10.90 -1.78 14.32
CA ARG A 230 -11.35 -2.33 15.60
C ARG A 230 -12.03 -1.26 16.46
N ASN A 231 -12.87 -1.72 17.37
CA ASN A 231 -13.44 -0.92 18.46
C ASN A 231 -12.89 -1.36 19.82
N SER A 232 -13.24 -0.66 20.90
CA SER A 232 -12.76 -0.95 22.25
C SER A 232 -13.04 -2.36 22.73
N ASP A 233 -14.18 -2.92 22.35
CA ASP A 233 -14.60 -4.26 22.74
C ASP A 233 -14.00 -5.35 21.86
N ASN A 234 -13.43 -4.95 20.73
CA ASN A 234 -12.89 -5.84 19.68
C ASN A 234 -13.91 -6.90 19.20
N ILE A 235 -15.19 -6.51 19.20
CA ILE A 235 -16.33 -7.36 18.80
C ILE A 235 -17.01 -6.70 17.60
N GLU A 236 -17.41 -7.52 16.62
CA GLU A 236 -18.15 -7.07 15.43
C GLU A 236 -17.50 -5.88 14.73
N ASN A 237 -16.16 -5.87 14.66
CA ASN A 237 -15.36 -4.74 14.19
C ASN A 237 -15.81 -4.22 12.80
N ASP A 238 -16.23 -5.15 11.93
CA ASP A 238 -16.64 -4.82 10.56
C ASP A 238 -17.94 -4.01 10.50
N ARG A 239 -18.83 -4.16 11.47
CA ARG A 239 -20.15 -3.52 11.45
C ARG A 239 -20.50 -2.69 12.68
N ALA A 240 -19.73 -2.78 13.78
CA ALA A 240 -19.95 -1.99 15.00
C ALA A 240 -18.94 -0.86 15.20
N SER A 241 -17.90 -0.76 14.37
CA SER A 241 -16.95 0.34 14.45
C SER A 241 -17.52 1.60 13.80
N GLU A 242 -17.58 2.70 14.55
CA GLU A 242 -18.09 4.01 14.12
C GLU A 242 -17.13 4.69 13.15
N TYR A 243 -17.61 5.63 12.37
CA TYR A 243 -16.81 6.57 11.58
C TYR A 243 -16.66 7.90 12.29
N MET A 244 -15.47 8.46 12.24
CA MET A 244 -15.14 9.78 12.81
C MET A 244 -14.34 10.60 11.78
N TYR A 245 -14.50 11.92 11.83
CA TYR A 245 -13.56 12.82 11.18
C TYR A 245 -12.29 12.90 12.01
N VAL A 246 -11.19 12.37 11.48
CA VAL A 246 -9.87 12.45 12.11
C VAL A 246 -9.14 13.68 11.56
N HIS A 247 -8.72 14.57 12.47
CA HIS A 247 -8.05 15.82 12.16
C HIS A 247 -6.55 15.67 12.39
N PHE A 248 -5.80 15.83 11.32
CA PHE A 248 -4.34 15.78 11.27
C PHE A 248 -3.78 17.19 11.25
N THR A 249 -2.71 17.43 11.99
CA THR A 249 -1.96 18.70 12.00
C THR A 249 -0.47 18.38 11.94
N LEU A 250 0.23 18.94 10.95
CA LEU A 250 1.69 18.84 10.81
C LEU A 250 2.29 20.25 10.91
N ASN A 251 3.05 20.51 11.96
CA ASN A 251 3.78 21.75 12.14
C ASN A 251 5.00 21.76 11.21
N SER A 252 5.06 22.71 10.28
CA SER A 252 6.15 22.80 9.29
C SER A 252 6.86 24.15 9.26
N GLY A 253 6.25 25.16 9.90
CA GLY A 253 6.77 26.54 9.95
C GLY A 253 6.63 27.29 8.61
N ALA A 254 6.80 26.61 7.49
CA ALA A 254 6.68 27.16 6.14
C ALA A 254 6.08 26.13 5.18
N PRO A 255 5.45 26.58 4.06
CA PRO A 255 4.99 25.65 3.04
C PRO A 255 6.16 25.02 2.28
N VAL A 256 5.96 23.81 1.80
CA VAL A 256 6.92 23.10 0.91
C VAL A 256 6.53 23.31 -0.56
N PRO A 257 7.46 23.07 -1.53
CA PRO A 257 7.19 23.35 -2.95
C PRO A 257 6.24 22.36 -3.61
N GLY A 258 5.98 21.20 -3.01
CA GLY A 258 5.07 20.17 -3.51
C GLY A 258 3.76 20.10 -2.72
N ASP A 259 2.85 19.26 -3.19
CA ASP A 259 1.62 18.94 -2.49
C ASP A 259 1.89 17.92 -1.37
N VAL A 260 1.35 18.15 -0.19
CA VAL A 260 1.53 17.27 0.98
C VAL A 260 0.34 16.35 1.12
N TYR A 261 0.61 15.07 1.27
CA TYR A 261 -0.39 14.03 1.47
C TYR A 261 -0.12 13.18 2.71
N ILE A 262 -1.18 12.72 3.34
CA ILE A 262 -1.13 11.66 4.32
C ILE A 262 -1.12 10.34 3.56
N ASN A 263 -0.18 9.45 3.87
CA ASN A 263 0.02 8.17 3.19
C ASN A 263 0.13 7.03 4.21
N GLY A 264 -0.48 5.91 3.90
CA GLY A 264 -0.42 4.64 4.60
C GLY A 264 -1.10 3.58 3.74
N ALA A 265 -1.05 2.31 4.12
CA ALA A 265 -1.68 1.24 3.36
C ALA A 265 -3.18 1.47 3.15
N TRP A 266 -3.83 2.19 4.07
CA TRP A 266 -5.24 2.57 4.00
C TRP A 266 -5.56 3.65 2.96
N THR A 267 -4.55 4.35 2.41
CA THR A 267 -4.69 5.27 1.28
C THR A 267 -4.36 4.58 -0.06
N TYR A 268 -3.91 3.33 -0.02
CA TYR A 268 -3.50 2.53 -1.19
C TYR A 268 -2.46 3.22 -2.09
N ASP A 269 -1.55 4.03 -1.48
CA ASP A 269 -0.56 4.88 -2.18
C ASP A 269 -1.18 5.80 -3.25
N ARG A 270 -2.45 6.20 -3.02
CA ARG A 270 -3.17 7.10 -3.91
C ARG A 270 -3.16 8.51 -3.35
N PHE A 271 -2.73 9.45 -4.19
CA PHE A 271 -2.71 10.87 -3.88
C PHE A 271 -4.04 11.53 -4.25
N LEU A 272 -5.13 11.07 -3.61
CA LEU A 272 -6.47 11.57 -3.83
C LEU A 272 -6.72 12.87 -3.04
N PRO A 273 -7.64 13.74 -3.50
CA PRO A 273 -7.92 15.02 -2.83
C PRO A 273 -8.27 14.90 -1.34
N GLU A 274 -8.92 13.81 -0.93
CA GLU A 274 -9.29 13.55 0.46
C GLU A 274 -8.10 13.31 1.40
N TYR A 275 -6.93 12.92 0.86
CA TYR A 275 -5.71 12.69 1.63
C TYR A 275 -4.74 13.86 1.57
N LYS A 276 -5.08 14.90 0.76
CA LYS A 276 -4.26 16.10 0.59
C LYS A 276 -4.40 17.02 1.78
N MET A 277 -3.27 17.47 2.31
CA MET A 277 -3.22 18.48 3.35
C MET A 277 -3.23 19.89 2.79
N GLN A 278 -3.83 20.82 3.54
CA GLN A 278 -3.86 22.24 3.20
C GLN A 278 -2.96 23.02 4.15
N TYR A 279 -2.12 23.90 3.61
CA TYR A 279 -1.28 24.75 4.43
C TYR A 279 -2.08 25.91 5.00
N ASN A 280 -2.02 26.06 6.32
CA ASN A 280 -2.64 27.16 7.04
C ASN A 280 -1.58 28.25 7.31
N GLU A 281 -1.69 29.38 6.61
CA GLU A 281 -0.74 30.50 6.68
C GLU A 281 -0.68 31.17 8.07
N ILE A 282 -1.78 31.12 8.82
CA ILE A 282 -1.85 31.74 10.14
C ILE A 282 -1.17 30.83 11.18
N LYS A 283 -1.51 29.55 11.16
CA LYS A 283 -0.98 28.56 12.11
C LYS A 283 0.40 28.03 11.75
N LYS A 284 0.85 28.26 10.51
CA LYS A 284 2.12 27.75 9.95
C LYS A 284 2.22 26.22 9.99
N CYS A 285 1.12 25.54 9.70
CA CYS A 285 1.02 24.08 9.71
C CYS A 285 0.20 23.58 8.51
N TYR A 286 0.34 22.30 8.19
CA TYR A 286 -0.56 21.60 7.28
C TYR A 286 -1.68 20.95 8.07
N GLU A 287 -2.91 21.01 7.54
CA GLU A 287 -4.11 20.45 8.18
C GLU A 287 -4.86 19.57 7.16
N ALA A 288 -5.45 18.46 7.63
CA ALA A 288 -6.39 17.64 6.89
C ALA A 288 -7.44 17.05 7.83
N SER A 289 -8.62 16.75 7.26
CA SER A 289 -9.71 16.05 7.97
C SER A 289 -10.18 14.90 7.11
N ILE A 290 -10.09 13.68 7.62
CA ILE A 290 -10.40 12.46 6.87
C ILE A 290 -11.43 11.65 7.65
N LEU A 291 -12.48 11.18 6.97
CA LEU A 291 -13.48 10.31 7.57
C LEU A 291 -12.93 8.88 7.63
N LEU A 292 -12.61 8.40 8.82
CA LEU A 292 -12.02 7.08 9.07
C LEU A 292 -12.88 6.28 10.03
N LYS A 293 -12.86 4.97 9.87
CA LYS A 293 -13.49 4.02 10.77
C LYS A 293 -12.66 3.86 12.04
N LEU A 294 -13.28 3.54 13.18
CA LEU A 294 -12.52 3.23 14.40
C LEU A 294 -11.49 2.13 14.14
N GLY A 295 -10.27 2.34 14.62
CA GLY A 295 -9.16 1.43 14.40
C GLY A 295 -7.81 2.01 14.78
N TYR A 296 -6.78 1.20 14.53
CA TYR A 296 -5.37 1.58 14.56
C TYR A 296 -4.92 1.97 13.16
N TYR A 297 -4.16 3.05 13.05
CA TYR A 297 -3.64 3.56 11.78
C TYR A 297 -2.18 3.97 11.92
N SER A 298 -1.34 3.45 11.04
CA SER A 298 0.03 3.91 10.84
C SER A 298 0.09 4.76 9.58
N TYR A 299 0.80 5.89 9.61
CA TYR A 299 0.82 6.87 8.53
C TYR A 299 2.13 7.66 8.46
N GLN A 300 2.39 8.24 7.31
CA GLN A 300 3.49 9.18 7.09
C GLN A 300 3.02 10.35 6.25
N TYR A 301 3.86 11.39 6.16
CA TYR A 301 3.66 12.52 5.27
C TYR A 301 4.55 12.39 4.05
N VAL A 302 3.95 12.52 2.86
CA VAL A 302 4.64 12.42 1.57
C VAL A 302 4.42 13.69 0.78
N MET A 303 5.49 14.23 0.21
CA MET A 303 5.43 15.35 -0.70
C MET A 303 5.35 14.82 -2.15
N LEU A 304 4.32 15.22 -2.87
CA LEU A 304 4.16 14.96 -4.30
C LEU A 304 4.68 16.16 -5.10
N ASN A 305 5.72 15.94 -5.88
CA ASN A 305 6.32 16.95 -6.74
C ASN A 305 5.49 17.17 -8.01
N ASN A 306 5.71 18.30 -8.68
CA ASN A 306 5.00 18.65 -9.92
C ASN A 306 5.27 17.68 -11.10
N ASP A 307 6.35 16.92 -11.04
CA ASP A 307 6.72 15.90 -12.03
C ASP A 307 6.08 14.52 -11.75
N GLY A 308 5.27 14.43 -10.68
CA GLY A 308 4.62 13.20 -10.24
C GLY A 308 5.49 12.28 -9.39
N THR A 309 6.74 12.67 -9.09
CA THR A 309 7.58 11.91 -8.17
C THR A 309 7.22 12.22 -6.71
N THR A 310 7.44 11.25 -5.83
CA THR A 310 7.26 11.44 -4.39
C THR A 310 8.60 11.69 -3.70
N ALA A 311 8.55 12.45 -2.62
CA ALA A 311 9.69 12.72 -1.74
C ALA A 311 9.26 12.67 -0.28
N ILE A 312 10.21 12.40 0.61
CA ILE A 312 10.00 12.50 2.05
C ILE A 312 9.73 13.96 2.39
N MET A 313 8.75 14.18 3.27
CA MET A 313 8.48 15.52 3.80
C MET A 313 9.71 16.02 4.57
N PRO A 314 10.21 17.25 4.32
CA PRO A 314 11.40 17.75 5.01
C PRO A 314 11.33 17.76 6.54
N THR A 315 10.14 17.83 7.10
CA THR A 315 9.89 17.75 8.55
C THR A 315 10.15 16.36 9.14
N GLU A 316 10.12 15.30 8.31
CA GLU A 316 10.24 13.92 8.76
C GLU A 316 11.69 13.46 8.97
N GLY A 317 12.63 14.00 8.17
CA GLY A 317 13.99 13.51 8.11
C GLY A 317 14.11 12.13 7.42
N SER A 318 15.34 11.65 7.31
CA SER A 318 15.63 10.31 6.76
C SER A 318 16.83 9.74 7.50
N PHE A 319 16.66 8.57 8.12
CA PHE A 319 17.62 8.00 9.04
C PHE A 319 17.86 6.53 8.74
N PHE A 320 19.12 6.12 8.61
CA PHE A 320 19.48 4.73 8.29
C PHE A 320 18.95 3.69 9.29
N GLN A 321 18.66 4.12 10.53
CA GLN A 321 18.15 3.26 11.60
C GLN A 321 16.68 2.88 11.41
N THR A 322 15.94 3.56 10.53
CA THR A 322 14.50 3.32 10.32
C THR A 322 14.24 1.85 9.97
N GLU A 323 13.31 1.24 10.70
CA GLU A 323 12.90 -0.14 10.44
C GLU A 323 11.98 -0.20 9.22
N ASN A 324 12.51 -0.65 8.09
CA ASN A 324 11.75 -0.77 6.85
C ASN A 324 11.63 -2.24 6.41
N LYS A 325 10.54 -2.54 5.70
CA LYS A 325 10.34 -3.79 4.97
C LYS A 325 10.65 -3.58 3.49
N TYR A 326 11.46 -4.46 2.94
CA TYR A 326 11.74 -4.48 1.51
C TYR A 326 11.17 -5.73 0.89
N GLN A 327 10.49 -5.58 -0.26
CA GLN A 327 9.85 -6.66 -0.97
C GLN A 327 10.36 -6.68 -2.41
N THR A 328 10.63 -7.89 -2.90
CA THR A 328 11.02 -8.11 -4.30
C THR A 328 10.01 -9.02 -4.98
N LEU A 329 9.52 -8.59 -6.13
CA LEU A 329 8.65 -9.34 -7.03
C LEU A 329 9.44 -9.68 -8.28
N ILE A 330 9.42 -10.96 -8.68
CA ILE A 330 10.07 -11.45 -9.90
C ILE A 330 9.01 -12.01 -10.83
N TYR A 331 8.91 -11.39 -12.00
CA TYR A 331 8.02 -11.84 -13.07
C TYR A 331 8.83 -12.53 -14.17
N TYR A 332 8.23 -13.52 -14.77
CA TYR A 332 8.80 -14.27 -15.89
C TYR A 332 7.79 -14.42 -17.01
N ARG A 333 8.27 -14.18 -18.25
CA ARG A 333 7.57 -14.50 -19.49
C ARG A 333 8.49 -15.32 -20.39
N GLY A 334 8.25 -16.62 -20.45
CA GLY A 334 8.99 -17.52 -21.30
C GLY A 334 8.68 -17.34 -22.79
N GLN A 335 9.48 -17.94 -23.65
CA GLN A 335 9.20 -17.94 -25.08
C GLN A 335 7.89 -18.69 -25.36
N GLY A 336 6.90 -18.00 -25.91
CA GLY A 336 5.56 -18.54 -26.18
C GLY A 336 4.54 -18.33 -25.06
N ASP A 337 4.96 -17.81 -23.89
CA ASP A 337 4.03 -17.40 -22.83
C ASP A 337 3.26 -16.15 -23.26
N ARG A 338 1.97 -16.12 -22.91
CA ARG A 338 1.07 -15.03 -23.29
C ARG A 338 0.99 -13.90 -22.26
N THR A 339 1.55 -14.12 -21.06
CA THR A 339 1.47 -13.15 -19.95
C THR A 339 2.69 -13.25 -19.04
N ASP A 340 2.89 -12.23 -18.23
CA ASP A 340 3.86 -12.21 -17.13
C ASP A 340 3.32 -13.06 -15.97
N ARG A 341 4.09 -14.05 -15.52
CA ARG A 341 3.80 -14.84 -14.33
C ARG A 341 4.64 -14.33 -13.16
N LEU A 342 4.06 -14.17 -11.99
CA LEU A 342 4.80 -13.83 -10.77
C LEU A 342 5.41 -15.10 -10.19
N VAL A 343 6.72 -15.30 -10.46
CA VAL A 343 7.45 -16.54 -10.16
C VAL A 343 8.32 -16.47 -8.89
N GLY A 344 8.35 -15.31 -8.24
CA GLY A 344 9.08 -15.14 -7.00
C GLY A 344 8.64 -13.93 -6.20
N PHE A 345 8.65 -14.10 -4.88
CA PHE A 345 8.43 -13.06 -3.88
C PHE A 345 9.41 -13.27 -2.72
N LYS A 346 10.01 -12.20 -2.27
CA LYS A 346 10.87 -12.20 -1.09
C LYS A 346 10.65 -10.91 -0.30
N GLU A 347 10.53 -11.05 1.00
CA GLU A 347 10.48 -9.92 1.94
C GLU A 347 11.65 -10.01 2.93
N VAL A 348 12.25 -8.88 3.23
CA VAL A 348 13.30 -8.71 4.25
C VAL A 348 12.99 -7.44 5.03
N GLN A 349 13.04 -7.52 6.35
CA GLN A 349 12.96 -6.37 7.25
C GLN A 349 14.36 -6.04 7.77
N ILE A 350 14.74 -4.77 7.67
CA ILE A 350 15.93 -4.25 8.34
C ILE A 350 15.54 -3.81 9.75
N ARG A 351 16.40 -4.12 10.72
CA ARG A 351 16.26 -3.75 12.12
C ARG A 351 17.54 -3.12 12.63
#